data_211e5248c0c3f5786cfe7448b3259680
#
_entry.id   211e5248c0c3f5786cfe7448b3259680
#
_cell.length_a   1.000
_cell.length_b   1.000
_cell.length_c   1.000
_cell.angle_alpha   90.00
_cell.angle_beta   90.00
_cell.angle_gamma   90.00
#
_symmetry.space_group_name_H-M   'P 1'
#
loop_
_entity.id
_entity.type
_entity.pdbx_description
1 polymer ?
#
loop_
_entity_poly.entity_id
_entity_poly.type
_entity_poly.pdbx_seq_one_letter_code
_entity_poly.pdbx_strand_id
1 'polypeptide(L)'
;MPDYWANRWAVGRLRTSGHAANSISTKLRAVALLYKALPVTSDLTPRLARGEWLTVVETDHLLQQLSRRAEAVQPYGDAIAPIAPKREHKVVSLENMRSKLTTRHDEEFVDTNTKFLRTLFIREFLGWRADQHIVSLRGATKAAFAEAAAQVDAYIDDHTAKINNDPRFTNPKGLDEAQQDVLLEAINPDSPNNPWKNDRFIRVRNQLVVQLMVATGPRRGGVLGIRTSDFDPLTGRLQIVRRKDDPEDSRPVQTGNKKGACLISLDYGLIKNLKTYLVLRHKLLVHKRRQTPYLIISSKGDALEQSSINYIMRSLRAIPGLEGIHPHLLRHTWASNFVADAVAKGVDIAMIEEDLRWLGGWSKRSDMPSHYTSAYRHRSAEKRSLELQEKLVPLVNPRKPK
;
A
#
# COMPACT_ATOMS: atom_id res chain seq x y z
N MET A 1 26.05 4.41 -13.15
CA MET A 1 26.43 4.70 -11.75
C MET A 1 25.23 5.24 -11.00
N PRO A 2 25.04 4.94 -9.72
CA PRO A 2 24.02 5.61 -8.94
C PRO A 2 24.32 7.11 -8.90
N ASP A 3 23.30 7.94 -9.08
CA ASP A 3 23.44 9.39 -9.04
C ASP A 3 23.94 9.86 -7.66
N TYR A 4 24.94 10.76 -7.66
CA TYR A 4 25.55 11.24 -6.43
C TYR A 4 24.54 11.92 -5.49
N TRP A 5 23.67 12.77 -6.04
CA TRP A 5 22.74 13.55 -5.24
C TRP A 5 21.60 12.70 -4.68
N ALA A 6 21.09 11.74 -5.48
CA ALA A 6 20.10 10.78 -5.02
C ALA A 6 20.65 9.91 -3.88
N ASN A 7 21.90 9.43 -4.00
CA ASN A 7 22.56 8.68 -2.94
C ASN A 7 22.78 9.52 -1.68
N ARG A 8 23.29 10.74 -1.82
CA ARG A 8 23.51 11.65 -0.69
C ARG A 8 22.20 11.97 0.04
N TRP A 9 21.12 12.19 -0.70
CA TRP A 9 19.79 12.37 -0.11
C TRP A 9 19.30 11.12 0.61
N ALA A 10 19.42 9.95 -0.01
CA ALA A 10 19.00 8.68 0.57
C ALA A 10 19.72 8.34 1.86
N VAL A 11 21.07 8.45 1.86
CA VAL A 11 21.91 8.07 3.00
C VAL A 11 22.02 9.21 4.01
N GLY A 12 22.37 10.42 3.55
CA GLY A 12 22.65 11.55 4.42
C GLY A 12 21.40 12.24 5.00
N ARG A 13 20.25 12.16 4.32
CA ARG A 13 19.01 12.79 4.79
C ARG A 13 17.97 11.79 5.22
N LEU A 14 17.54 10.89 4.32
CA LEU A 14 16.39 10.02 4.60
C LEU A 14 16.73 8.95 5.65
N ARG A 15 17.88 8.28 5.52
CA ARG A 15 18.28 7.24 6.45
C ARG A 15 18.57 7.78 7.85
N THR A 16 19.27 8.90 7.96
CA THR A 16 19.54 9.59 9.23
C THR A 16 18.26 10.09 9.90
N SER A 17 17.25 10.49 9.12
CA SER A 17 15.92 10.85 9.63
C SER A 17 15.04 9.64 9.96
N GLY A 18 15.57 8.42 9.92
CA GLY A 18 14.89 7.20 10.34
C GLY A 18 13.88 6.64 9.33
N HIS A 19 13.94 7.04 8.06
CA HIS A 19 13.09 6.45 7.02
C HIS A 19 13.41 4.97 6.81
N ALA A 20 12.36 4.13 6.63
CA ALA A 20 12.53 2.72 6.31
C ALA A 20 13.03 2.52 4.87
N ALA A 21 13.79 1.45 4.62
CA ALA A 21 14.37 1.13 3.30
C ALA A 21 13.34 1.15 2.16
N ASN A 22 12.14 0.60 2.37
CA ASN A 22 11.05 0.64 1.38
C ASN A 22 10.56 2.06 1.07
N SER A 23 10.51 2.95 2.08
CA SER A 23 10.13 4.35 1.88
C SER A 23 11.21 5.09 1.09
N ILE A 24 12.47 4.84 1.39
CA ILE A 24 13.62 5.38 0.64
C ILE A 24 13.56 4.89 -0.82
N SER A 25 13.36 3.59 -1.04
CA SER A 25 13.22 3.02 -2.39
C SER A 25 12.09 3.67 -3.19
N THR A 26 10.93 3.91 -2.56
CA THR A 26 9.78 4.55 -3.21
C THR A 26 10.11 6.00 -3.60
N LYS A 27 10.74 6.76 -2.71
CA LYS A 27 11.19 8.13 -2.98
C LYS A 27 12.24 8.18 -4.10
N LEU A 28 13.22 7.27 -4.09
CA LEU A 28 14.24 7.18 -5.14
C LEU A 28 13.64 6.82 -6.51
N ARG A 29 12.59 6.00 -6.57
CA ARG A 29 11.87 5.74 -7.83
C ARG A 29 11.22 7.02 -8.38
N ALA A 30 10.70 7.89 -7.53
CA ALA A 30 10.19 9.18 -7.97
C ALA A 30 11.31 10.09 -8.50
N VAL A 31 12.48 10.11 -7.83
CA VAL A 31 13.67 10.85 -8.31
C VAL A 31 14.17 10.30 -9.65
N ALA A 32 14.10 8.97 -9.86
CA ALA A 32 14.44 8.38 -11.15
C ALA A 32 13.50 8.86 -12.29
N LEU A 33 12.20 9.09 -11.98
CA LEU A 33 11.27 9.69 -12.94
C LEU A 33 11.60 11.17 -13.21
N LEU A 34 12.02 11.92 -12.20
CA LEU A 34 12.52 13.29 -12.38
C LEU A 34 13.68 13.32 -13.38
N TYR A 35 14.69 12.46 -13.20
CA TYR A 35 15.85 12.41 -14.11
C TYR A 35 15.46 11.95 -15.52
N LYS A 36 14.44 11.09 -15.64
CA LYS A 36 13.92 10.68 -16.95
C LYS A 36 13.16 11.82 -17.63
N ALA A 37 12.32 12.54 -16.90
CA ALA A 37 11.52 13.65 -17.46
C ALA A 37 12.35 14.89 -17.73
N LEU A 38 13.31 15.19 -16.85
CA LEU A 38 14.23 16.34 -16.95
C LEU A 38 15.68 15.88 -16.84
N PRO A 39 16.30 15.38 -17.93
CA PRO A 39 17.68 14.89 -17.91
C PRO A 39 18.69 15.91 -17.38
N VAL A 40 18.45 17.21 -17.56
CA VAL A 40 19.26 18.30 -17.01
C VAL A 40 19.40 18.23 -15.49
N THR A 41 18.46 17.63 -14.79
CA THR A 41 18.52 17.51 -13.32
C THR A 41 19.54 16.50 -12.82
N SER A 42 20.07 15.63 -13.67
CA SER A 42 21.18 14.72 -13.34
C SER A 42 22.50 15.48 -13.14
N ASP A 43 22.71 16.55 -13.91
CA ASP A 43 23.84 17.46 -13.72
C ASP A 43 23.39 18.93 -13.83
N LEU A 44 23.10 19.54 -12.70
CA LEU A 44 22.77 20.96 -12.59
C LEU A 44 24.03 21.85 -12.38
N THR A 45 25.22 21.29 -12.30
CA THR A 45 26.43 22.03 -11.99
C THR A 45 26.64 23.27 -12.88
N PRO A 46 26.44 23.20 -14.23
CA PRO A 46 26.61 24.35 -15.10
C PRO A 46 25.62 25.49 -14.83
N ARG A 47 24.35 25.12 -14.49
CA ARG A 47 23.31 26.11 -14.16
C ARG A 47 23.54 26.75 -12.81
N LEU A 48 23.88 25.93 -11.82
CA LEU A 48 24.13 26.38 -10.47
C LEU A 48 25.34 27.29 -10.35
N ALA A 49 26.36 27.07 -11.18
CA ALA A 49 27.49 27.99 -11.29
C ALA A 49 27.07 29.41 -11.75
N ARG A 50 25.95 29.52 -12.50
CA ARG A 50 25.36 30.79 -12.92
C ARG A 50 24.25 31.29 -12.00
N GLY A 51 23.95 30.54 -10.90
CA GLY A 51 22.85 30.86 -10.01
C GLY A 51 21.46 30.55 -10.59
N GLU A 52 21.41 29.72 -11.63
CA GLU A 52 20.15 29.31 -12.30
C GLU A 52 19.57 28.06 -11.67
N TRP A 53 18.25 28.00 -11.58
CA TRP A 53 17.48 26.83 -11.14
C TRP A 53 16.66 26.27 -12.30
N LEU A 54 15.67 25.43 -11.98
CA LEU A 54 14.68 24.96 -12.96
C LEU A 54 13.77 26.12 -13.38
N THR A 55 13.33 26.09 -14.62
CA THR A 55 12.34 27.04 -15.14
C THR A 55 10.91 26.53 -14.86
N VAL A 56 9.94 27.45 -14.91
CA VAL A 56 8.51 27.10 -14.80
C VAL A 56 8.08 26.15 -15.94
N VAL A 57 8.61 26.34 -17.15
CA VAL A 57 8.29 25.49 -18.32
C VAL A 57 8.78 24.06 -18.13
N GLU A 58 10.00 23.87 -17.60
CA GLU A 58 10.53 22.56 -17.25
C GLU A 58 9.72 21.90 -16.13
N THR A 59 9.30 22.70 -15.15
CA THR A 59 8.49 22.24 -14.03
C THR A 59 7.11 21.81 -14.48
N ASP A 60 6.48 22.54 -15.40
CA ASP A 60 5.18 22.15 -15.98
C ASP A 60 5.29 20.84 -16.77
N HIS A 61 6.30 20.71 -17.63
CA HIS A 61 6.57 19.45 -18.31
C HIS A 61 6.74 18.29 -17.31
N LEU A 62 7.52 18.49 -16.25
CA LEU A 62 7.69 17.48 -15.20
C LEU A 62 6.35 17.05 -14.62
N LEU A 63 5.51 17.99 -14.21
CA LEU A 63 4.20 17.70 -13.58
C LEU A 63 3.26 16.93 -14.52
N GLN A 64 3.31 17.23 -15.82
CA GLN A 64 2.59 16.46 -16.84
C GLN A 64 3.12 15.03 -16.93
N GLN A 65 4.44 14.84 -16.96
CA GLN A 65 5.06 13.51 -17.06
C GLN A 65 4.83 12.65 -15.81
N LEU A 66 4.68 13.24 -14.62
CA LEU A 66 4.44 12.49 -13.38
C LEU A 66 3.08 11.79 -13.35
N SER A 67 2.13 12.18 -14.20
CA SER A 67 0.87 11.48 -14.38
C SER A 67 1.01 10.21 -15.21
N ARG A 68 2.10 10.01 -15.95
CA ARG A 68 2.32 8.87 -16.84
C ARG A 68 2.93 7.66 -16.12
N ARG A 69 2.73 6.47 -16.66
CA ARG A 69 3.49 5.29 -16.21
C ARG A 69 4.99 5.49 -16.50
N ALA A 70 5.84 4.83 -15.73
CA ALA A 70 7.28 5.04 -15.78
C ALA A 70 7.87 4.80 -17.19
N GLU A 71 7.31 3.85 -17.94
CA GLU A 71 7.71 3.49 -19.29
C GLU A 71 7.33 4.58 -20.31
N ALA A 72 6.22 5.27 -20.07
CA ALA A 72 5.65 6.30 -20.96
C ALA A 72 6.15 7.73 -20.67
N VAL A 73 6.99 7.94 -19.66
CA VAL A 73 7.59 9.23 -19.35
C VAL A 73 8.55 9.64 -20.45
N GLN A 74 8.39 10.85 -20.98
CA GLN A 74 9.19 11.44 -22.07
C GLN A 74 10.13 12.52 -21.53
N PRO A 75 11.39 12.58 -22.03
CA PRO A 75 12.35 13.63 -21.69
C PRO A 75 11.90 15.02 -22.17
N TYR A 76 12.29 16.04 -21.45
CA TYR A 76 12.16 17.42 -21.89
C TYR A 76 13.11 17.67 -23.08
N GLY A 77 12.58 18.22 -24.15
CA GLY A 77 13.31 18.41 -25.41
C GLY A 77 12.85 17.47 -26.52
N ASP A 78 12.48 16.23 -26.22
CA ASP A 78 11.90 15.29 -27.20
C ASP A 78 10.39 15.56 -27.45
N ALA A 79 9.75 16.33 -26.57
CA ALA A 79 8.34 16.69 -26.67
C ALA A 79 8.03 17.75 -27.74
N ILE A 80 9.05 18.32 -28.40
CA ILE A 80 8.91 19.23 -29.55
C ILE A 80 9.06 18.45 -30.86
N ALA A 81 8.55 17.24 -30.95
CA ALA A 81 8.26 16.64 -32.25
C ALA A 81 7.07 17.42 -32.85
N PRO A 82 7.14 17.83 -34.12
CA PRO A 82 6.07 18.59 -34.75
C PRO A 82 4.75 17.80 -34.62
N ILE A 83 3.71 18.48 -34.16
CA ILE A 83 2.35 17.95 -34.15
C ILE A 83 2.08 17.42 -35.54
N ALA A 84 2.02 16.10 -35.70
CA ALA A 84 1.66 15.49 -36.98
C ALA A 84 0.35 16.12 -37.49
N PRO A 85 0.25 16.45 -38.78
CA PRO A 85 -0.91 17.14 -39.31
C PRO A 85 -2.19 16.39 -38.92
N LYS A 86 -3.19 17.11 -38.44
CA LYS A 86 -4.50 16.59 -38.04
C LYS A 86 -5.02 15.67 -39.15
N ARG A 87 -5.12 14.38 -38.85
CA ARG A 87 -5.92 13.47 -39.68
C ARG A 87 -7.37 13.98 -39.66
N GLU A 88 -7.97 14.06 -40.85
CA GLU A 88 -9.37 14.46 -41.00
C GLU A 88 -10.28 13.73 -40.02
N HIS A 89 -11.07 14.49 -39.30
CA HIS A 89 -11.97 13.96 -38.30
C HIS A 89 -13.11 13.18 -38.96
N LYS A 90 -13.05 11.85 -38.93
CA LYS A 90 -14.28 11.06 -39.02
C LYS A 90 -15.12 11.36 -37.79
N VAL A 91 -16.38 11.80 -38.04
CA VAL A 91 -17.36 11.98 -36.97
C VAL A 91 -17.56 10.63 -36.26
N VAL A 92 -17.05 10.51 -35.06
CA VAL A 92 -17.19 9.31 -34.21
C VAL A 92 -18.22 9.64 -33.15
N SER A 93 -19.17 8.73 -32.93
CA SER A 93 -20.17 8.88 -31.84
C SER A 93 -19.48 9.11 -30.51
N LEU A 94 -19.99 10.06 -29.72
CA LEU A 94 -19.48 10.43 -28.39
C LEU A 94 -19.38 9.24 -27.43
N GLU A 95 -20.26 8.26 -27.55
CA GLU A 95 -20.24 7.02 -26.73
C GLU A 95 -19.06 6.12 -27.09
N ASN A 96 -18.76 5.96 -28.38
CA ASN A 96 -17.59 5.20 -28.85
C ASN A 96 -16.26 5.92 -28.54
N MET A 97 -16.28 7.25 -28.40
CA MET A 97 -15.12 8.01 -27.98
C MET A 97 -14.86 7.88 -26.45
N ARG A 98 -15.89 7.83 -25.63
CA ARG A 98 -15.74 7.64 -24.17
C ARG A 98 -15.13 6.28 -23.84
N SER A 99 -15.56 5.20 -24.44
CA SER A 99 -14.99 3.85 -24.19
C SER A 99 -13.55 3.71 -24.67
N LYS A 100 -13.17 4.33 -25.79
CA LYS A 100 -11.79 4.33 -26.30
C LYS A 100 -10.86 5.26 -25.53
N LEU A 101 -11.38 6.38 -25.00
CA LEU A 101 -10.62 7.29 -24.14
C LEU A 101 -10.35 6.68 -22.77
N THR A 102 -11.31 5.97 -22.17
CA THR A 102 -11.12 5.29 -20.89
C THR A 102 -10.07 4.19 -20.99
N THR A 103 -10.12 3.33 -22.00
CA THR A 103 -9.15 2.23 -22.17
C THR A 103 -7.71 2.74 -22.42
N ARG A 104 -7.54 3.78 -23.26
CA ARG A 104 -6.22 4.39 -23.50
C ARG A 104 -5.70 5.14 -22.28
N HIS A 105 -6.58 5.76 -21.49
CA HIS A 105 -6.20 6.50 -20.29
C HIS A 105 -5.64 5.55 -19.22
N ASP A 106 -6.23 4.37 -19.05
CA ASP A 106 -5.81 3.39 -18.05
C ASP A 106 -4.46 2.73 -18.38
N GLU A 107 -4.07 2.68 -19.65
CA GLU A 107 -2.79 2.08 -20.08
C GLU A 107 -1.59 3.02 -19.95
N GLU A 108 -1.77 4.33 -20.11
CA GLU A 108 -0.65 5.30 -20.12
C GLU A 108 -0.50 6.07 -18.81
N PHE A 109 -1.55 6.21 -18.02
CA PHE A 109 -1.58 7.08 -16.85
C PHE A 109 -1.62 6.30 -15.52
N VAL A 110 -1.18 6.96 -14.47
CA VAL A 110 -1.29 6.46 -13.09
C VAL A 110 -2.46 7.15 -12.39
N ASP A 111 -2.93 6.54 -11.31
CA ASP A 111 -3.96 7.14 -10.46
C ASP A 111 -3.49 8.45 -9.79
N THR A 112 -4.46 9.29 -9.41
CA THR A 112 -4.22 10.61 -8.82
C THR A 112 -3.36 10.55 -7.56
N ASN A 113 -3.53 9.52 -6.72
CA ASN A 113 -2.76 9.36 -5.49
C ASN A 113 -1.29 9.04 -5.78
N THR A 114 -1.04 8.21 -6.78
CA THR A 114 0.33 7.91 -7.25
C THR A 114 1.00 9.17 -7.81
N LYS A 115 0.29 9.96 -8.62
CA LYS A 115 0.79 11.26 -9.11
C LYS A 115 1.12 12.18 -7.94
N PHE A 116 0.21 12.36 -7.00
CA PHE A 116 0.40 13.18 -5.81
C PHE A 116 1.67 12.79 -5.03
N LEU A 117 1.83 11.50 -4.72
CA LEU A 117 3.00 11.02 -3.97
C LEU A 117 4.30 11.23 -4.73
N ARG A 118 4.31 11.03 -6.05
CA ARG A 118 5.48 11.33 -6.89
C ARG A 118 5.85 12.79 -6.83
N THR A 119 4.87 13.68 -6.99
CA THR A 119 5.06 15.13 -6.91
C THR A 119 5.62 15.55 -5.56
N LEU A 120 5.03 15.04 -4.47
CA LEU A 120 5.49 15.33 -3.11
C LEU A 120 6.95 14.89 -2.88
N PHE A 121 7.33 13.71 -3.33
CA PHE A 121 8.69 13.18 -3.13
C PHE A 121 9.71 13.93 -3.97
N ILE A 122 9.35 14.33 -5.19
CA ILE A 122 10.22 15.12 -6.05
C ILE A 122 10.36 16.55 -5.50
N ARG A 123 9.30 17.18 -5.04
CA ARG A 123 9.35 18.48 -4.36
C ARG A 123 10.27 18.44 -3.16
N GLU A 124 10.18 17.42 -2.31
CA GLU A 124 11.07 17.21 -1.14
C GLU A 124 12.53 17.07 -1.56
N PHE A 125 12.81 16.35 -2.64
CA PHE A 125 14.15 16.17 -3.17
C PHE A 125 14.73 17.47 -3.76
N LEU A 126 13.94 18.18 -4.58
CA LEU A 126 14.35 19.44 -5.20
C LEU A 126 14.60 20.52 -4.15
N GLY A 127 13.71 20.67 -3.16
CA GLY A 127 13.90 21.59 -2.05
C GLY A 127 15.17 21.30 -1.27
N TRP A 128 15.39 20.03 -0.89
CA TRP A 128 16.64 19.64 -0.23
C TRP A 128 17.86 19.94 -1.09
N ARG A 129 17.80 19.73 -2.40
CA ARG A 129 18.91 20.00 -3.31
C ARG A 129 19.19 21.49 -3.45
N ALA A 130 18.15 22.32 -3.53
CA ALA A 130 18.29 23.78 -3.52
C ALA A 130 18.97 24.25 -2.22
N ASP A 131 18.58 23.73 -1.07
CA ASP A 131 19.19 24.04 0.23
C ASP A 131 20.68 23.71 0.28
N GLN A 132 21.10 22.59 -0.35
CA GLN A 132 22.52 22.24 -0.41
C GLN A 132 23.35 23.24 -1.24
N HIS A 133 22.74 23.85 -2.26
CA HIS A 133 23.42 24.78 -3.15
C HIS A 133 23.46 26.21 -2.63
N ILE A 134 22.38 26.67 -2.03
CA ILE A 134 22.26 28.06 -1.57
C ILE A 134 23.35 28.43 -0.56
N VAL A 135 23.86 27.42 0.15
CA VAL A 135 24.96 27.61 1.13
C VAL A 135 26.29 28.07 0.46
N SER A 136 26.54 27.63 -0.77
CA SER A 136 27.74 27.97 -1.53
C SER A 136 27.65 29.31 -2.26
N LEU A 137 26.46 29.89 -2.41
CA LEU A 137 26.24 31.15 -3.12
C LEU A 137 26.37 32.37 -2.22
N ARG A 138 26.67 33.52 -2.82
CA ARG A 138 26.86 34.82 -2.12
C ARG A 138 26.15 35.95 -2.88
N GLY A 139 25.88 37.03 -2.16
CA GLY A 139 25.35 38.29 -2.73
C GLY A 139 24.09 38.14 -3.57
N ALA A 140 24.03 38.86 -4.68
CA ALA A 140 22.89 38.91 -5.58
C ALA A 140 22.56 37.55 -6.21
N THR A 141 23.57 36.74 -6.52
CA THR A 141 23.37 35.38 -7.07
C THR A 141 22.64 34.47 -6.09
N LYS A 142 22.94 34.60 -4.80
CA LYS A 142 22.19 33.83 -3.76
C LYS A 142 20.75 34.25 -3.69
N ALA A 143 20.45 35.55 -3.75
CA ALA A 143 19.09 36.07 -3.70
C ALA A 143 18.29 35.63 -4.93
N ALA A 144 18.83 35.77 -6.13
CA ALA A 144 18.20 35.36 -7.37
C ALA A 144 17.92 33.84 -7.41
N PHE A 145 18.88 33.02 -6.95
CA PHE A 145 18.69 31.58 -6.85
C PHE A 145 17.58 31.18 -5.84
N ALA A 146 17.57 31.82 -4.67
CA ALA A 146 16.54 31.58 -3.66
C ALA A 146 15.15 31.91 -4.17
N GLU A 147 15.02 33.02 -4.90
CA GLU A 147 13.76 33.43 -5.51
C GLU A 147 13.29 32.42 -6.58
N ALA A 148 14.19 31.99 -7.48
CA ALA A 148 13.87 31.01 -8.50
C ALA A 148 13.47 29.64 -7.88
N ALA A 149 14.16 29.21 -6.83
CA ALA A 149 13.83 27.98 -6.12
C ALA A 149 12.47 28.08 -5.42
N ALA A 150 12.17 29.21 -4.80
CA ALA A 150 10.87 29.45 -4.17
C ALA A 150 9.72 29.52 -5.19
N GLN A 151 9.95 30.12 -6.36
CA GLN A 151 8.96 30.14 -7.44
C GLN A 151 8.64 28.75 -7.94
N VAL A 152 9.64 27.89 -8.15
CA VAL A 152 9.44 26.49 -8.56
C VAL A 152 8.70 25.70 -7.48
N ASP A 153 9.06 25.85 -6.21
CA ASP A 153 8.39 25.19 -5.11
C ASP A 153 6.90 25.59 -5.00
N ALA A 154 6.63 26.90 -5.08
CA ALA A 154 5.26 27.43 -5.09
C ALA A 154 4.45 26.93 -6.30
N TYR A 155 5.07 26.88 -7.48
CA TYR A 155 4.42 26.37 -8.69
C TYR A 155 4.04 24.89 -8.54
N ILE A 156 4.95 24.06 -8.00
CA ILE A 156 4.67 22.65 -7.74
C ILE A 156 3.53 22.51 -6.70
N ASP A 157 3.53 23.32 -5.64
CA ASP A 157 2.50 23.28 -4.61
C ASP A 157 1.12 23.59 -5.16
N ASP A 158 1.02 24.65 -5.94
CA ASP A 158 -0.23 25.14 -6.54
C ASP A 158 -0.82 24.13 -7.54
N HIS A 159 0.06 23.45 -8.31
CA HIS A 159 -0.34 22.44 -9.30
C HIS A 159 -0.40 21.01 -8.74
N THR A 160 -0.13 20.84 -7.44
CA THR A 160 -0.28 19.55 -6.76
C THR A 160 -1.76 19.32 -6.45
N ALA A 161 -2.36 18.34 -7.11
CA ALA A 161 -3.76 17.99 -6.91
C ALA A 161 -4.03 17.67 -5.43
N LYS A 162 -4.93 18.42 -4.80
CA LYS A 162 -5.41 18.07 -3.45
C LYS A 162 -6.19 16.77 -3.56
N ILE A 163 -5.75 15.74 -2.85
CA ILE A 163 -6.50 14.49 -2.79
C ILE A 163 -7.76 14.76 -1.98
N ASN A 164 -8.90 14.69 -2.63
CA ASN A 164 -10.16 14.75 -1.92
C ASN A 164 -10.43 13.38 -1.28
N ASN A 165 -9.93 13.20 -0.07
CA ASN A 165 -10.19 12.02 0.76
C ASN A 165 -11.55 12.14 1.43
N ASP A 166 -12.62 12.34 0.67
CA ASP A 166 -13.97 12.31 1.25
C ASP A 166 -14.24 10.90 1.78
N PRO A 167 -14.41 10.75 3.11
CA PRO A 167 -14.65 9.44 3.72
C PRO A 167 -15.87 8.72 3.15
N ARG A 168 -16.81 9.45 2.56
CA ARG A 168 -18.01 8.88 1.93
C ARG A 168 -17.70 8.00 0.73
N PHE A 169 -16.59 8.25 0.02
CA PHE A 169 -16.18 7.52 -1.19
C PHE A 169 -14.98 6.61 -0.98
N THR A 170 -14.25 6.76 0.14
CA THR A 170 -13.02 6.02 0.43
C THR A 170 -13.18 4.97 1.51
N ASN A 171 -14.40 4.50 1.76
CA ASN A 171 -14.68 3.52 2.80
C ASN A 171 -13.90 2.23 2.59
N PRO A 172 -13.07 1.80 3.56
CA PRO A 172 -12.39 0.52 3.48
C PRO A 172 -13.45 -0.61 3.48
N LYS A 173 -13.59 -1.30 2.35
CA LYS A 173 -14.42 -2.50 2.26
C LYS A 173 -13.58 -3.70 2.65
N GLY A 174 -14.06 -4.51 3.60
CA GLY A 174 -13.58 -5.85 3.83
C GLY A 174 -14.24 -6.84 2.88
N LEU A 175 -13.88 -8.12 3.00
CA LEU A 175 -14.64 -9.21 2.38
C LEU A 175 -16.03 -9.26 3.02
N ASP A 176 -17.06 -9.48 2.21
CA ASP A 176 -18.38 -9.79 2.71
C ASP A 176 -18.45 -11.21 3.28
N GLU A 177 -19.58 -11.59 3.86
CA GLU A 177 -19.75 -12.86 4.55
C GLU A 177 -19.58 -14.05 3.58
N ALA A 178 -20.17 -13.99 2.39
CA ALA A 178 -20.05 -15.03 1.37
C ALA A 178 -18.60 -15.19 0.88
N GLN A 179 -17.88 -14.09 0.70
CA GLN A 179 -16.46 -14.10 0.34
C GLN A 179 -15.59 -14.68 1.48
N GLN A 180 -15.96 -14.43 2.74
CA GLN A 180 -15.26 -15.01 3.88
C GLN A 180 -15.45 -16.53 3.93
N ASP A 181 -16.65 -17.04 3.65
CA ASP A 181 -16.93 -18.48 3.58
C ASP A 181 -16.11 -19.15 2.45
N VAL A 182 -16.11 -18.55 1.26
CA VAL A 182 -15.28 -19.01 0.14
C VAL A 182 -13.79 -19.02 0.52
N LEU A 183 -13.32 -17.98 1.22
CA LEU A 183 -11.94 -17.92 1.68
C LEU A 183 -11.60 -19.04 2.66
N LEU A 184 -12.46 -19.27 3.66
CA LEU A 184 -12.25 -20.29 4.69
C LEU A 184 -12.21 -21.70 4.08
N GLU A 185 -13.09 -22.00 3.13
CA GLU A 185 -13.08 -23.26 2.38
C GLU A 185 -11.79 -23.40 1.54
N ALA A 186 -11.41 -22.37 0.80
CA ALA A 186 -10.25 -22.39 -0.08
C ALA A 186 -8.92 -22.59 0.68
N ILE A 187 -8.79 -22.03 1.88
CA ILE A 187 -7.57 -22.17 2.67
C ILE A 187 -7.50 -23.45 3.50
N ASN A 188 -8.58 -24.22 3.57
CA ASN A 188 -8.59 -25.49 4.27
C ASN A 188 -7.57 -26.44 3.64
N PRO A 189 -6.56 -26.97 4.40
CA PRO A 189 -5.52 -27.82 3.84
C PRO A 189 -6.04 -29.14 3.23
N ASP A 190 -7.20 -29.58 3.67
CA ASP A 190 -7.83 -30.82 3.23
C ASP A 190 -8.86 -30.62 2.13
N SER A 191 -9.17 -29.37 1.77
CA SER A 191 -10.10 -29.03 0.69
C SER A 191 -9.53 -29.43 -0.69
N PRO A 192 -10.35 -30.04 -1.56
CA PRO A 192 -9.98 -30.26 -2.95
C PRO A 192 -9.82 -28.94 -3.73
N ASN A 193 -10.48 -27.88 -3.27
CA ASN A 193 -10.44 -26.52 -3.87
C ASN A 193 -9.24 -25.69 -3.40
N ASN A 194 -8.35 -26.29 -2.60
CA ASN A 194 -7.18 -25.57 -2.11
C ASN A 194 -6.23 -25.22 -3.28
N PRO A 195 -5.93 -23.92 -3.53
CA PRO A 195 -5.23 -23.49 -4.75
C PRO A 195 -3.73 -23.76 -4.71
N TRP A 196 -3.20 -24.23 -3.57
CA TRP A 196 -1.78 -24.47 -3.41
C TRP A 196 -1.40 -25.91 -3.73
N LYS A 197 -0.11 -26.13 -4.03
CA LYS A 197 0.44 -27.46 -4.28
C LYS A 197 -0.02 -28.47 -3.23
N ASN A 198 -0.22 -29.71 -3.63
CA ASN A 198 -0.59 -30.80 -2.71
C ASN A 198 0.59 -31.22 -1.82
N ASP A 199 1.04 -30.29 -0.98
CA ASP A 199 2.08 -30.42 0.01
C ASP A 199 1.53 -29.96 1.35
N ARG A 200 1.44 -30.87 2.30
CA ARG A 200 0.83 -30.63 3.62
C ARG A 200 1.44 -29.44 4.35
N PHE A 201 2.78 -29.33 4.32
CA PHE A 201 3.47 -28.21 4.95
C PHE A 201 3.09 -26.88 4.32
N ILE A 202 3.07 -26.80 2.98
CA ILE A 202 2.73 -25.57 2.25
C ILE A 202 1.28 -25.17 2.55
N ARG A 203 0.33 -26.10 2.48
CA ARG A 203 -1.10 -25.82 2.73
C ARG A 203 -1.35 -25.33 4.15
N VAL A 204 -0.80 -26.04 5.16
CA VAL A 204 -0.97 -25.65 6.58
C VAL A 204 -0.28 -24.32 6.88
N ARG A 205 0.92 -24.07 6.33
CA ARG A 205 1.59 -22.78 6.46
C ARG A 205 0.78 -21.64 5.87
N ASN A 206 0.29 -21.81 4.64
CA ASN A 206 -0.46 -20.78 3.94
C ASN A 206 -1.82 -20.51 4.62
N GLN A 207 -2.51 -21.54 5.08
CA GLN A 207 -3.69 -21.43 5.92
C GLN A 207 -3.41 -20.56 7.15
N LEU A 208 -2.37 -20.89 7.93
CA LEU A 208 -2.01 -20.15 9.14
C LEU A 208 -1.71 -18.68 8.82
N VAL A 209 -0.98 -18.40 7.75
CA VAL A 209 -0.66 -17.02 7.32
C VAL A 209 -1.94 -16.23 7.04
N VAL A 210 -2.89 -16.80 6.29
CA VAL A 210 -4.14 -16.12 5.94
C VAL A 210 -5.02 -15.98 7.19
N GLN A 211 -5.13 -17.00 8.02
CA GLN A 211 -5.89 -16.96 9.28
C GLN A 211 -5.34 -15.89 10.25
N LEU A 212 -4.01 -15.80 10.43
CA LEU A 212 -3.41 -14.74 11.24
C LEU A 212 -3.79 -13.35 10.69
N MET A 213 -3.78 -13.17 9.36
CA MET A 213 -4.12 -11.89 8.75
C MET A 213 -5.59 -11.52 8.94
N VAL A 214 -6.52 -12.47 8.75
CA VAL A 214 -7.96 -12.17 8.78
C VAL A 214 -8.54 -12.19 10.18
N ALA A 215 -7.96 -12.97 11.10
CA ALA A 215 -8.45 -13.07 12.47
C ALA A 215 -7.86 -12.03 13.43
N THR A 216 -6.62 -11.59 13.19
CA THR A 216 -5.92 -10.68 14.11
C THR A 216 -5.45 -9.36 13.46
N GLY A 217 -5.67 -9.21 12.18
CA GLY A 217 -5.47 -7.97 11.43
C GLY A 217 -4.04 -7.43 11.29
N PRO A 218 -2.96 -8.20 11.44
CA PRO A 218 -1.61 -7.68 11.31
C PRO A 218 -1.30 -7.26 9.88
N ARG A 219 -0.38 -6.33 9.73
CA ARG A 219 0.18 -6.03 8.41
C ARG A 219 1.04 -7.20 7.92
N ARG A 220 1.18 -7.36 6.60
CA ARG A 220 2.03 -8.39 5.98
C ARG A 220 3.42 -8.50 6.63
N GLY A 221 4.09 -7.36 6.83
CA GLY A 221 5.40 -7.33 7.49
C GLY A 221 5.35 -7.78 8.95
N GLY A 222 4.25 -7.54 9.66
CA GLY A 222 4.04 -8.01 11.03
C GLY A 222 4.03 -9.53 11.10
N VAL A 223 3.25 -10.21 10.22
CA VAL A 223 3.19 -11.68 10.17
C VAL A 223 4.56 -12.29 9.85
N LEU A 224 5.25 -11.74 8.86
CA LEU A 224 6.58 -12.23 8.44
C LEU A 224 7.69 -11.95 9.47
N GLY A 225 7.50 -10.97 10.34
CA GLY A 225 8.44 -10.62 11.39
C GLY A 225 8.28 -11.41 12.69
N ILE A 226 7.23 -12.23 12.80
CA ILE A 226 7.00 -13.04 14.03
C ILE A 226 8.11 -14.08 14.18
N ARG A 227 8.68 -14.14 15.38
CA ARG A 227 9.60 -15.20 15.80
C ARG A 227 8.86 -16.28 16.58
N THR A 228 9.42 -17.46 16.69
CA THR A 228 8.85 -18.53 17.52
C THR A 228 8.77 -18.15 18.99
N SER A 229 9.72 -17.37 19.49
CA SER A 229 9.74 -16.82 20.85
C SER A 229 8.66 -15.77 21.14
N ASP A 230 7.99 -15.23 20.10
CA ASP A 230 6.91 -14.26 20.27
C ASP A 230 5.56 -14.93 20.58
N PHE A 231 5.49 -16.24 20.49
CA PHE A 231 4.30 -17.02 20.83
C PHE A 231 4.50 -17.75 22.15
N ASP A 232 3.61 -17.48 23.10
CA ASP A 232 3.51 -18.21 24.36
C ASP A 232 2.46 -19.33 24.25
N PRO A 233 2.86 -20.59 24.18
CA PRO A 233 1.94 -21.71 24.02
C PRO A 233 1.11 -22.01 25.29
N LEU A 234 1.47 -21.47 26.45
CA LEU A 234 0.76 -21.66 27.72
C LEU A 234 -0.42 -20.69 27.82
N THR A 235 -0.18 -19.42 27.53
CA THR A 235 -1.21 -18.38 27.61
C THR A 235 -1.97 -18.15 26.29
N GLY A 236 -1.49 -18.73 25.18
CA GLY A 236 -2.04 -18.49 23.84
C GLY A 236 -1.82 -17.07 23.34
N ARG A 237 -0.85 -16.33 23.90
CA ARG A 237 -0.55 -14.95 23.52
C ARG A 237 0.49 -14.90 22.41
N LEU A 238 0.24 -14.04 21.42
CA LEU A 238 1.16 -13.76 20.33
C LEU A 238 1.56 -12.29 20.35
N GLN A 239 2.86 -12.03 20.40
CA GLN A 239 3.42 -10.70 20.37
C GLN A 239 3.89 -10.37 18.95
N ILE A 240 3.44 -9.27 18.36
CA ILE A 240 3.93 -8.76 17.09
C ILE A 240 4.84 -7.57 17.37
N VAL A 241 6.14 -7.80 17.29
CA VAL A 241 7.17 -6.81 17.66
C VAL A 241 7.71 -6.13 16.41
N ARG A 242 8.03 -4.84 16.52
CA ARG A 242 8.80 -4.13 15.51
C ARG A 242 10.28 -4.42 15.71
N ARG A 243 10.88 -5.14 14.76
CA ARG A 243 12.34 -5.30 14.66
C ARG A 243 12.83 -4.50 13.46
N LYS A 244 13.59 -3.45 13.72
CA LYS A 244 14.19 -2.60 12.70
C LYS A 244 15.65 -2.97 12.58
N ASP A 245 16.13 -3.11 11.34
CA ASP A 245 17.53 -3.43 11.04
C ASP A 245 18.00 -4.68 11.83
N ASP A 246 17.17 -5.75 11.81
CA ASP A 246 17.41 -6.99 12.54
C ASP A 246 18.59 -7.76 11.91
N PRO A 247 19.71 -7.93 12.63
CA PRO A 247 20.90 -8.62 12.09
C PRO A 247 20.67 -10.11 11.82
N GLU A 248 19.67 -10.72 12.46
CA GLU A 248 19.29 -12.13 12.21
C GLU A 248 18.33 -12.28 11.00
N ASP A 249 17.88 -11.16 10.40
CA ASP A 249 17.03 -11.21 9.21
C ASP A 249 17.88 -11.27 7.94
N SER A 250 18.09 -12.44 7.42
CA SER A 250 18.85 -12.68 6.19
C SER A 250 18.11 -12.33 4.90
N ARG A 251 16.85 -11.87 5.00
CA ARG A 251 16.05 -11.50 3.82
C ARG A 251 16.59 -10.23 3.15
N PRO A 252 16.67 -10.18 1.81
CA PRO A 252 17.14 -8.99 1.08
C PRO A 252 16.30 -7.74 1.40
N VAL A 253 15.01 -7.93 1.65
CA VAL A 253 14.10 -6.88 2.08
C VAL A 253 13.55 -7.25 3.45
N GLN A 254 14.08 -6.61 4.48
CA GLN A 254 13.64 -6.85 5.84
C GLN A 254 12.18 -6.43 6.04
N THR A 255 11.45 -7.25 6.77
CA THR A 255 10.03 -7.03 7.03
C THR A 255 9.87 -6.16 8.27
N GLY A 256 9.86 -4.84 8.07
CA GLY A 256 9.58 -3.91 9.17
C GLY A 256 8.09 -3.82 9.48
N ASN A 257 7.70 -4.02 10.73
CA ASN A 257 6.41 -3.51 11.20
C ASN A 257 6.54 -2.00 11.34
N LYS A 258 5.68 -1.21 10.66
CA LYS A 258 5.84 0.26 10.61
C LYS A 258 5.61 0.96 11.96
N LYS A 259 4.88 0.35 12.91
CA LYS A 259 4.52 0.95 14.22
C LYS A 259 4.33 -0.13 15.27
N GLY A 260 4.66 0.18 16.52
CA GLY A 260 4.34 -0.46 17.79
C GLY A 260 4.37 -1.99 17.86
N ALA A 261 4.65 -2.50 19.05
CA ALA A 261 4.35 -3.88 19.42
C ALA A 261 2.85 -3.97 19.71
N CYS A 262 2.21 -5.07 19.32
CA CYS A 262 0.89 -5.43 19.82
C CYS A 262 0.92 -6.85 20.41
N LEU A 263 0.14 -7.04 21.47
CA LEU A 263 -0.05 -8.33 22.11
C LEU A 263 -1.48 -8.79 21.79
N ILE A 264 -1.62 -9.97 21.24
CA ILE A 264 -2.89 -10.53 20.77
C ILE A 264 -3.09 -11.87 21.47
N SER A 265 -4.27 -12.08 22.06
CA SER A 265 -4.69 -13.40 22.51
C SER A 265 -5.31 -14.16 21.33
N LEU A 266 -4.86 -15.38 21.12
CA LEU A 266 -5.36 -16.26 20.06
C LEU A 266 -6.46 -17.15 20.62
N ASP A 267 -7.49 -17.43 19.82
CA ASP A 267 -8.50 -18.42 20.15
C ASP A 267 -7.95 -19.86 20.05
N TYR A 268 -8.71 -20.80 20.60
CA TYR A 268 -8.31 -22.22 20.63
C TYR A 268 -8.07 -22.81 19.23
N GLY A 269 -8.90 -22.47 18.25
CA GLY A 269 -8.77 -22.97 16.87
C GLY A 269 -7.47 -22.51 16.23
N LEU A 270 -7.14 -21.23 16.36
CA LEU A 270 -5.92 -20.66 15.81
C LEU A 270 -4.67 -21.18 16.52
N ILE A 271 -4.75 -21.38 17.86
CA ILE A 271 -3.67 -22.04 18.64
C ILE A 271 -3.43 -23.46 18.14
N LYS A 272 -4.50 -24.24 17.91
CA LYS A 272 -4.39 -25.61 17.39
C LYS A 272 -3.71 -25.65 16.02
N ASN A 273 -4.10 -24.76 15.11
CA ASN A 273 -3.51 -24.65 13.77
C ASN A 273 -2.04 -24.23 13.85
N LEU A 274 -1.72 -23.28 14.72
CA LEU A 274 -0.34 -22.85 14.96
C LEU A 274 0.52 -24.00 15.52
N LYS A 275 0.04 -24.77 16.50
CA LYS A 275 0.74 -25.95 17.04
C LYS A 275 0.95 -27.01 15.96
N THR A 276 -0.06 -27.27 15.13
CA THR A 276 0.06 -28.21 14.00
C THR A 276 1.16 -27.76 13.03
N TYR A 277 1.18 -26.47 12.70
CA TYR A 277 2.22 -25.90 11.86
C TYR A 277 3.62 -26.01 12.50
N LEU A 278 3.76 -25.73 13.79
CA LEU A 278 5.05 -25.81 14.51
C LEU A 278 5.66 -27.21 14.44
N VAL A 279 4.82 -28.26 14.54
CA VAL A 279 5.29 -29.65 14.37
C VAL A 279 5.84 -29.89 12.97
N LEU A 280 5.11 -29.47 11.93
CA LEU A 280 5.54 -29.60 10.53
C LEU A 280 6.80 -28.76 10.26
N ARG A 281 6.85 -27.54 10.80
CA ARG A 281 8.01 -26.65 10.73
C ARG A 281 9.25 -27.31 11.34
N HIS A 282 9.13 -27.88 12.53
CA HIS A 282 10.25 -28.56 13.20
C HIS A 282 10.79 -29.72 12.35
N LYS A 283 9.90 -30.62 11.87
CA LYS A 283 10.26 -31.72 10.97
C LYS A 283 11.02 -31.23 9.72
N LEU A 284 10.54 -30.15 9.10
CA LEU A 284 11.18 -29.59 7.92
C LEU A 284 12.58 -29.03 8.23
N LEU A 285 12.73 -28.29 9.33
CA LEU A 285 14.01 -27.69 9.72
C LEU A 285 15.07 -28.76 10.04
N VAL A 286 14.68 -29.81 10.76
CA VAL A 286 15.56 -30.96 11.04
C VAL A 286 15.98 -31.65 9.73
N HIS A 287 15.01 -31.92 8.84
CA HIS A 287 15.31 -32.56 7.55
C HIS A 287 16.23 -31.71 6.67
N LYS A 288 16.04 -30.38 6.66
CA LYS A 288 16.83 -29.43 5.85
C LYS A 288 18.15 -29.02 6.54
N ARG A 289 18.38 -29.42 7.79
CA ARG A 289 19.52 -28.97 8.63
C ARG A 289 19.62 -27.45 8.68
N ARG A 290 18.46 -26.77 8.87
CA ARG A 290 18.36 -25.32 8.92
C ARG A 290 17.90 -24.86 10.30
N GLN A 291 18.27 -23.64 10.66
CA GLN A 291 17.80 -22.95 11.86
C GLN A 291 17.38 -21.53 11.48
N THR A 292 16.29 -21.10 12.06
CA THR A 292 15.81 -19.72 11.92
C THR A 292 14.90 -19.38 13.09
N PRO A 293 15.01 -18.18 13.67
CA PRO A 293 14.12 -17.75 14.75
C PRO A 293 12.71 -17.41 14.22
N TYR A 294 12.54 -17.17 12.93
CA TYR A 294 11.28 -16.74 12.36
C TYR A 294 10.22 -17.85 12.39
N LEU A 295 8.99 -17.46 12.78
CA LEU A 295 7.87 -18.39 12.88
C LEU A 295 7.50 -18.95 11.50
N ILE A 296 7.27 -18.09 10.52
CA ILE A 296 6.82 -18.52 9.19
C ILE A 296 8.03 -18.72 8.26
N ILE A 297 8.17 -19.94 7.74
CA ILE A 297 9.31 -20.35 6.90
C ILE A 297 8.89 -20.81 5.50
N SER A 298 9.84 -20.76 4.59
CA SER A 298 9.71 -21.30 3.24
C SER A 298 9.86 -22.84 3.26
N SER A 299 9.54 -23.50 2.14
CA SER A 299 9.82 -24.95 1.97
C SER A 299 11.31 -25.31 1.95
N LYS A 300 12.19 -24.31 1.86
CA LYS A 300 13.65 -24.48 1.97
C LYS A 300 14.15 -24.37 3.40
N GLY A 301 13.31 -23.95 4.36
CA GLY A 301 13.66 -23.74 5.77
C GLY A 301 14.14 -22.34 6.12
N ASP A 302 14.15 -21.41 5.17
CA ASP A 302 14.51 -20.01 5.38
C ASP A 302 13.29 -19.19 5.81
N ALA A 303 13.49 -18.00 6.40
CA ALA A 303 12.40 -17.09 6.73
C ALA A 303 11.57 -16.74 5.49
N LEU A 304 10.24 -16.73 5.61
CA LEU A 304 9.35 -16.49 4.47
C LEU A 304 9.47 -15.04 3.99
N GLU A 305 9.58 -14.84 2.68
CA GLU A 305 9.71 -13.53 2.03
C GLU A 305 8.36 -12.88 1.70
N GLN A 306 8.38 -11.58 1.44
CA GLN A 306 7.18 -10.83 1.00
C GLN A 306 6.64 -11.30 -0.35
N SER A 307 7.52 -11.73 -1.25
CA SER A 307 7.20 -12.34 -2.54
C SER A 307 6.29 -13.57 -2.39
N SER A 308 6.54 -14.39 -1.37
CA SER A 308 5.74 -15.57 -1.05
C SER A 308 4.31 -15.22 -0.62
N ILE A 309 4.12 -14.15 0.19
CA ILE A 309 2.78 -13.67 0.52
C ILE A 309 2.04 -13.19 -0.74
N ASN A 310 2.75 -12.50 -1.64
CA ASN A 310 2.16 -12.07 -2.91
C ASN A 310 1.73 -13.28 -3.76
N TYR A 311 2.50 -14.37 -3.75
CA TYR A 311 2.13 -15.62 -4.41
C TYR A 311 0.88 -16.26 -3.78
N ILE A 312 0.82 -16.33 -2.44
CA ILE A 312 -0.35 -16.84 -1.70
C ILE A 312 -1.61 -16.08 -2.11
N MET A 313 -1.55 -14.73 -2.12
CA MET A 313 -2.69 -13.91 -2.52
C MET A 313 -3.03 -14.07 -4.00
N ARG A 314 -2.03 -14.21 -4.88
CA ARG A 314 -2.27 -14.44 -6.32
C ARG A 314 -3.03 -15.75 -6.56
N SER A 315 -2.67 -16.82 -5.86
CA SER A 315 -3.36 -18.09 -5.97
C SER A 315 -4.83 -18.00 -5.51
N LEU A 316 -5.09 -17.24 -4.45
CA LEU A 316 -6.46 -17.01 -3.96
C LEU A 316 -7.29 -16.15 -4.92
N ARG A 317 -6.68 -15.18 -5.62
CA ARG A 317 -7.38 -14.35 -6.64
C ARG A 317 -7.91 -15.13 -7.83
N ALA A 318 -7.39 -16.32 -8.09
CA ALA A 318 -7.89 -17.18 -9.15
C ALA A 318 -9.21 -17.86 -8.79
N ILE A 319 -9.68 -17.72 -7.55
CA ILE A 319 -10.93 -18.31 -7.07
C ILE A 319 -12.05 -17.28 -7.26
N PRO A 320 -13.18 -17.66 -7.91
CA PRO A 320 -14.32 -16.78 -8.08
C PRO A 320 -14.80 -16.20 -6.73
N GLY A 321 -15.03 -14.90 -6.70
CA GLY A 321 -15.41 -14.16 -5.50
C GLY A 321 -14.22 -13.61 -4.68
N LEU A 322 -12.98 -14.02 -4.96
CA LEU A 322 -11.78 -13.57 -4.26
C LEU A 322 -10.82 -12.74 -5.13
N GLU A 323 -11.26 -12.25 -6.29
CA GLU A 323 -10.42 -11.54 -7.28
C GLU A 323 -9.69 -10.32 -6.69
N GLY A 324 -10.32 -9.65 -5.73
CA GLY A 324 -9.78 -8.47 -5.04
C GLY A 324 -8.88 -8.78 -3.84
N ILE A 325 -8.69 -10.05 -3.47
CA ILE A 325 -8.00 -10.39 -2.22
C ILE A 325 -6.54 -9.94 -2.20
N HIS A 326 -6.15 -9.29 -1.13
CA HIS A 326 -4.77 -8.85 -0.88
C HIS A 326 -4.56 -8.65 0.64
N PRO A 327 -3.31 -8.60 1.14
CA PRO A 327 -3.05 -8.55 2.58
C PRO A 327 -3.76 -7.41 3.32
N HIS A 328 -3.92 -6.26 2.66
CA HIS A 328 -4.57 -5.12 3.31
C HIS A 328 -6.10 -5.28 3.38
N LEU A 329 -6.68 -5.96 2.38
CA LEU A 329 -8.11 -6.30 2.40
C LEU A 329 -8.45 -7.23 3.58
N LEU A 330 -7.62 -8.23 3.88
CA LEU A 330 -7.81 -9.09 5.04
C LEU A 330 -7.79 -8.31 6.36
N ARG A 331 -6.92 -7.31 6.46
CA ARG A 331 -6.91 -6.41 7.61
C ARG A 331 -8.15 -5.51 7.66
N HIS A 332 -8.64 -5.05 6.51
CA HIS A 332 -9.92 -4.33 6.44
C HIS A 332 -11.08 -5.21 6.88
N THR A 333 -11.10 -6.47 6.46
CA THR A 333 -12.09 -7.46 6.88
C THR A 333 -12.09 -7.64 8.40
N TRP A 334 -10.93 -7.89 8.98
CA TRP A 334 -10.79 -7.99 10.43
C TRP A 334 -11.34 -6.76 11.17
N ALA A 335 -10.91 -5.57 10.78
CA ALA A 335 -11.34 -4.35 11.47
C ALA A 335 -12.85 -4.07 11.29
N SER A 336 -13.39 -4.34 10.09
CA SER A 336 -14.83 -4.20 9.82
C SER A 336 -15.68 -5.20 10.63
N ASN A 337 -15.23 -6.45 10.72
CA ASN A 337 -15.88 -7.48 11.52
C ASN A 337 -15.82 -7.15 13.01
N PHE A 338 -14.67 -6.66 13.50
CA PHE A 338 -14.51 -6.22 14.88
C PHE A 338 -15.48 -5.10 15.24
N VAL A 339 -15.59 -4.07 14.38
CA VAL A 339 -16.57 -2.97 14.60
C VAL A 339 -17.99 -3.49 14.59
N ALA A 340 -18.34 -4.34 13.64
CA ALA A 340 -19.70 -4.87 13.52
C ALA A 340 -20.10 -5.70 14.75
N ASP A 341 -19.23 -6.58 15.23
CA ASP A 341 -19.43 -7.40 16.41
C ASP A 341 -19.53 -6.55 17.69
N ALA A 342 -18.62 -5.60 17.88
CA ALA A 342 -18.61 -4.74 19.04
C ALA A 342 -19.86 -3.83 19.11
N VAL A 343 -20.30 -3.27 17.97
CA VAL A 343 -21.54 -2.48 17.93
C VAL A 343 -22.76 -3.37 18.19
N ALA A 344 -22.80 -4.59 17.67
CA ALA A 344 -23.88 -5.54 17.96
C ALA A 344 -23.98 -5.89 19.46
N LYS A 345 -22.85 -5.87 20.16
CA LYS A 345 -22.75 -6.05 21.63
C LYS A 345 -23.01 -4.77 22.44
N GLY A 346 -23.32 -3.66 21.79
CA GLY A 346 -23.61 -2.38 22.44
C GLY A 346 -22.41 -1.62 22.98
N VAL A 347 -21.18 -1.94 22.52
CA VAL A 347 -19.96 -1.24 22.92
C VAL A 347 -19.96 0.17 22.34
N ASP A 348 -19.53 1.15 23.15
CA ASP A 348 -19.42 2.54 22.73
C ASP A 348 -18.38 2.73 21.61
N ILE A 349 -18.66 3.63 20.69
CA ILE A 349 -17.81 3.87 19.49
C ILE A 349 -16.40 4.33 19.86
N ALA A 350 -16.26 5.16 20.88
CA ALA A 350 -14.94 5.65 21.32
C ALA A 350 -14.10 4.49 21.89
N MET A 351 -14.71 3.58 22.61
CA MET A 351 -14.05 2.36 23.11
C MET A 351 -13.67 1.44 21.96
N ILE A 352 -14.54 1.24 20.97
CA ILE A 352 -14.24 0.44 19.78
C ILE A 352 -13.01 1.01 19.06
N GLU A 353 -12.91 2.33 18.90
CA GLU A 353 -11.77 2.96 18.25
C GLU A 353 -10.47 2.81 19.07
N GLU A 354 -10.55 2.84 20.39
CA GLU A 354 -9.40 2.63 21.26
C GLU A 354 -8.91 1.18 21.22
N ASP A 355 -9.82 0.22 21.30
CA ASP A 355 -9.54 -1.21 21.14
C ASP A 355 -8.90 -1.51 19.79
N LEU A 356 -9.43 -0.94 18.71
CA LEU A 356 -8.85 -1.08 17.38
C LEU A 356 -7.43 -0.49 17.33
N ARG A 357 -7.18 0.67 17.97
CA ARG A 357 -5.82 1.25 18.02
C ARG A 357 -4.86 0.30 18.70
N TRP A 358 -5.28 -0.27 19.81
CA TRP A 358 -4.48 -1.21 20.59
C TRP A 358 -4.20 -2.49 19.81
N LEU A 359 -5.23 -3.21 19.40
CA LEU A 359 -5.12 -4.50 18.71
C LEU A 359 -4.48 -4.37 17.31
N GLY A 360 -4.81 -3.32 16.59
CA GLY A 360 -4.30 -3.08 15.23
C GLY A 360 -2.91 -2.43 15.20
N GLY A 361 -2.34 -2.06 16.34
CA GLY A 361 -1.04 -1.39 16.43
C GLY A 361 -1.04 -0.03 15.70
N TRP A 362 -2.12 0.74 15.80
CA TRP A 362 -2.17 2.13 15.31
C TRP A 362 -1.66 3.10 16.39
N SER A 363 -1.07 4.21 15.96
CA SER A 363 -0.64 5.26 16.89
C SER A 363 -1.85 5.97 17.50
N LYS A 364 -1.67 6.59 18.68
CA LYS A 364 -2.71 7.39 19.35
C LYS A 364 -3.29 8.50 18.47
N ARG A 365 -2.49 9.05 17.54
CA ARG A 365 -2.90 10.11 16.59
C ARG A 365 -3.44 9.58 15.26
N SER A 366 -3.67 8.28 15.12
CA SER A 366 -4.14 7.70 13.87
C SER A 366 -5.64 7.80 13.74
N ASP A 367 -6.11 8.32 12.62
CA ASP A 367 -7.53 8.41 12.28
C ASP A 367 -8.09 7.11 11.66
N MET A 368 -7.21 6.11 11.46
CA MET A 368 -7.62 4.84 10.83
C MET A 368 -8.78 4.12 11.56
N PRO A 369 -8.83 4.04 12.90
CA PRO A 369 -9.97 3.44 13.58
C PRO A 369 -11.29 4.15 13.28
N SER A 370 -11.30 5.49 13.27
CA SER A 370 -12.51 6.26 12.96
C SER A 370 -13.01 6.06 11.53
N HIS A 371 -12.12 5.73 10.57
CA HIS A 371 -12.55 5.34 9.23
C HIS A 371 -13.40 4.07 9.23
N TYR A 372 -13.08 3.06 10.06
CA TYR A 372 -13.88 1.83 10.13
C TYR A 372 -15.22 2.04 10.83
N THR A 373 -15.26 2.80 11.93
CA THR A 373 -16.51 3.12 12.63
C THR A 373 -17.41 4.00 11.78
N SER A 374 -16.85 4.98 11.07
CA SER A 374 -17.59 5.80 10.11
C SER A 374 -18.14 4.95 8.95
N ALA A 375 -17.31 4.07 8.36
CA ALA A 375 -17.73 3.16 7.30
C ALA A 375 -18.88 2.23 7.75
N TYR A 376 -18.84 1.74 8.98
CA TYR A 376 -19.93 0.96 9.55
C TYR A 376 -21.22 1.81 9.68
N ARG A 377 -21.14 3.01 10.24
CA ARG A 377 -22.27 3.95 10.38
C ARG A 377 -22.92 4.27 9.04
N HIS A 378 -22.11 4.54 8.01
CA HIS A 378 -22.61 4.84 6.67
C HIS A 378 -23.38 3.65 6.08
N ARG A 379 -22.81 2.44 6.11
CA ARG A 379 -23.50 1.22 5.65
C ARG A 379 -24.79 0.94 6.42
N SER A 380 -24.79 1.14 7.73
CA SER A 380 -25.98 0.96 8.56
C SER A 380 -27.04 2.01 8.26
N ALA A 381 -26.66 3.26 7.98
CA ALA A 381 -27.59 4.30 7.57
C ALA A 381 -28.20 4.02 6.19
N GLU A 382 -27.36 3.60 5.23
CA GLU A 382 -27.80 3.21 3.88
C GLU A 382 -28.78 2.02 3.94
N LYS A 383 -28.47 0.99 4.72
CA LYS A 383 -29.36 -0.15 4.92
C LYS A 383 -30.71 0.28 5.48
N ARG A 384 -30.74 1.10 6.55
CA ARG A 384 -31.98 1.63 7.12
C ARG A 384 -32.75 2.48 6.12
N SER A 385 -32.07 3.26 5.29
CA SER A 385 -32.71 4.06 4.23
C SER A 385 -33.38 3.16 3.18
N LEU A 386 -32.72 2.09 2.76
CA LEU A 386 -33.30 1.13 1.81
C LEU A 386 -34.50 0.41 2.41
N GLU A 387 -34.42 -0.06 3.65
CA GLU A 387 -35.53 -0.69 4.37
C GLU A 387 -36.75 0.27 4.49
N LEU A 388 -36.50 1.57 4.68
CA LEU A 388 -37.54 2.58 4.69
C LEU A 388 -38.17 2.77 3.29
N GLN A 389 -37.34 2.82 2.25
CA GLN A 389 -37.82 2.94 0.87
C GLN A 389 -38.67 1.71 0.47
N GLU A 390 -38.28 0.51 0.82
CA GLU A 390 -39.05 -0.72 0.56
C GLU A 390 -40.41 -0.66 1.23
N LYS A 391 -40.52 -0.10 2.43
CA LYS A 391 -41.82 0.08 3.14
C LYS A 391 -42.70 1.14 2.48
N LEU A 392 -42.08 2.22 1.96
CA LEU A 392 -42.84 3.34 1.41
C LEU A 392 -43.17 3.17 -0.08
N VAL A 393 -42.40 2.42 -0.81
CA VAL A 393 -42.58 2.15 -2.25
C VAL A 393 -42.62 0.63 -2.48
N PRO A 394 -43.72 -0.04 -2.05
CA PRO A 394 -43.84 -1.47 -2.30
C PRO A 394 -43.88 -1.75 -3.80
N LEU A 395 -43.13 -2.75 -4.26
CA LEU A 395 -43.20 -3.20 -5.66
C LEU A 395 -44.61 -3.57 -6.02
N VAL A 396 -45.22 -2.86 -6.96
CA VAL A 396 -46.48 -3.24 -7.56
C VAL A 396 -46.21 -4.51 -8.35
N ASN A 397 -46.64 -5.66 -7.82
CA ASN A 397 -46.57 -6.93 -8.55
C ASN A 397 -47.31 -6.76 -9.89
N PRO A 398 -46.65 -7.00 -11.03
CA PRO A 398 -47.35 -6.99 -12.30
C PRO A 398 -48.46 -8.03 -12.23
N ARG A 399 -49.73 -7.55 -12.36
CA ARG A 399 -50.91 -8.45 -12.38
C ARG A 399 -50.63 -9.58 -13.37
N LYS A 400 -50.70 -10.82 -12.92
CA LYS A 400 -50.74 -11.97 -13.82
C LYS A 400 -51.84 -11.70 -14.86
N PRO A 401 -51.56 -11.81 -16.15
CA PRO A 401 -52.60 -11.70 -17.17
C PRO A 401 -53.61 -12.80 -16.89
N LYS A 402 -54.92 -12.43 -16.92
CA LYS A 402 -56.07 -13.35 -16.79
C LYS A 402 -56.10 -14.30 -17.96
#